data_5123ef813102cbd7cb4d5b5607019077
#
_entry.id   5123ef813102cbd7cb4d5b5607019077
#
_cell.length_a   1.000
_cell.length_b   1.000
_cell.length_c   1.000
_cell.angle_alpha   90.00
_cell.angle_beta   90.00
_cell.angle_gamma   90.00
#
_symmetry.space_group_name_H-M   'P 1'
#
loop_
_entity.id
_entity.type
_entity.pdbx_description
1 polymer ?
#
loop_
_entity_poly.entity_id
_entity_poly.type
_entity_poly.pdbx_seq_one_letter_code
_entity_poly.pdbx_strand_id
1 'polypeptide(L)'
;MSLNQANFIDSNKFRHVKATTVYAVTHPNYFYGHIFDAHSKLPSWIVLELRKTFINKKFLKNKNYKNIYIDRSDSIQSHCKLINNKDIINFLKKKKFKILKLSKLSFVDQVSIFVNCRKIISPHGAGLVNLVFCKRGAKVIEII
;
A
#
# COMPACT_ATOMS: atom_id res chain seq x y z
N MET A 1 6.48 16.17 20.04
CA MET A 1 7.53 16.52 19.06
C MET A 1 6.90 16.50 17.68
N SER A 2 6.84 17.59 16.94
CA SER A 2 6.28 17.57 15.58
C SER A 2 7.31 16.99 14.64
N LEU A 3 6.87 16.19 13.63
CA LEU A 3 7.75 15.63 12.61
C LEU A 3 8.53 16.68 11.80
N ASN A 4 8.12 17.94 11.87
CA ASN A 4 8.80 19.06 11.21
C ASN A 4 10.17 19.42 11.82
N GLN A 5 10.52 18.87 12.97
CA GLN A 5 11.82 19.06 13.63
C GLN A 5 12.71 17.80 13.59
N ALA A 6 12.28 16.74 12.92
CA ALA A 6 13.05 15.52 12.82
C ALA A 6 14.06 15.60 11.67
N ASN A 7 15.31 15.26 11.96
CA ASN A 7 16.32 15.04 10.94
C ASN A 7 16.20 13.62 10.42
N PHE A 8 15.99 13.47 9.12
CA PHE A 8 15.91 12.16 8.45
C PHE A 8 17.30 11.74 7.98
N ILE A 9 17.69 10.52 8.30
CA ILE A 9 18.94 9.92 7.85
C ILE A 9 18.62 8.99 6.67
N ASP A 10 19.22 9.27 5.51
CA ASP A 10 19.07 8.42 4.33
C ASP A 10 19.87 7.12 4.52
N SER A 11 19.17 6.01 4.68
CA SER A 11 19.79 4.68 4.88
C SER A 11 20.59 4.17 3.67
N ASN A 12 20.41 4.76 2.49
CA ASN A 12 21.22 4.44 1.32
C ASN A 12 22.62 5.07 1.42
N LYS A 13 22.73 6.20 2.13
CA LYS A 13 24.01 6.91 2.35
C LYS A 13 24.70 6.47 3.64
N PHE A 14 23.92 6.18 4.68
CA PHE A 14 24.43 5.86 6.01
C PHE A 14 23.88 4.52 6.47
N ARG A 15 24.68 3.47 6.33
CA ARG A 15 24.29 2.11 6.75
C ARG A 15 24.37 1.88 8.26
N HIS A 16 25.21 2.65 8.93
CA HIS A 16 25.44 2.55 10.37
C HIS A 16 25.31 3.91 11.01
N VAL A 17 24.52 3.97 12.09
CA VAL A 17 24.34 5.17 12.90
C VAL A 17 24.70 4.83 14.33
N LYS A 18 25.59 5.62 14.94
CA LYS A 18 25.91 5.55 16.36
C LYS A 18 25.12 6.62 17.08
N ALA A 19 24.36 6.23 18.09
CA ALA A 19 23.59 7.15 18.92
C ALA A 19 23.83 6.87 20.40
N THR A 20 23.77 7.91 21.23
CA THR A 20 23.86 7.79 22.69
C THR A 20 22.61 7.12 23.26
N THR A 21 21.46 7.39 22.66
CA THR A 21 20.17 6.82 23.03
C THR A 21 19.38 6.47 21.78
N VAL A 22 18.77 5.29 21.77
CA VAL A 22 17.89 4.84 20.69
C VAL A 22 16.51 4.58 21.28
N TYR A 23 15.50 5.21 20.70
CA TYR A 23 14.10 4.91 20.98
C TYR A 23 13.54 4.05 19.86
N ALA A 24 13.04 2.88 20.19
CA ALA A 24 12.38 1.98 19.26
C ALA A 24 10.97 1.68 19.75
N VAL A 25 10.03 1.67 18.84
CA VAL A 25 8.64 1.26 19.12
C VAL A 25 8.56 -0.24 18.96
N THR A 26 8.03 -0.93 19.98
CA THR A 26 7.74 -2.37 19.88
C THR A 26 6.64 -2.60 18.85
N HIS A 27 6.72 -3.73 18.15
CA HIS A 27 5.64 -4.13 17.25
C HIS A 27 4.35 -4.32 18.07
N PRO A 28 3.22 -3.71 17.69
CA PRO A 28 1.99 -3.72 18.50
C PRO A 28 1.40 -5.12 18.70
N ASN A 29 1.81 -6.09 17.88
CA ASN A 29 1.40 -7.49 17.94
C ASN A 29 2.60 -8.43 17.97
N TYR A 30 3.67 -8.06 18.65
CA TYR A 30 4.78 -8.96 18.81
C TYR A 30 4.40 -10.06 19.81
N PHE A 31 4.13 -11.26 19.29
CA PHE A 31 4.00 -12.47 20.09
C PHE A 31 5.29 -13.28 19.96
N TYR A 32 5.67 -13.96 21.03
CA TYR A 32 6.67 -15.04 20.98
C TYR A 32 6.10 -16.15 20.09
N GLY A 33 6.28 -16.06 18.78
CA GLY A 33 5.69 -16.98 17.83
C GLY A 33 6.07 -16.66 16.40
N HIS A 34 5.38 -17.26 15.47
CA HIS A 34 5.67 -17.11 14.05
C HIS A 34 5.26 -15.70 13.56
N ILE A 35 6.09 -15.09 12.71
CA ILE A 35 5.86 -13.73 12.17
C ILE A 35 4.48 -13.58 11.49
N PHE A 36 3.92 -14.67 10.97
CA PHE A 36 2.58 -14.68 10.37
C PHE A 36 1.46 -14.40 11.38
N ASP A 37 1.64 -14.74 12.65
CA ASP A 37 0.64 -14.45 13.69
C ASP A 37 0.55 -12.96 13.98
N ALA A 38 1.67 -12.24 13.85
CA ALA A 38 1.71 -10.79 13.99
C ALA A 38 0.88 -10.07 12.89
N HIS A 39 0.78 -10.65 11.69
CA HIS A 39 0.00 -10.07 10.59
C HIS A 39 -1.50 -10.35 10.71
N SER A 40 -1.89 -11.45 11.30
CA SER A 40 -3.31 -11.85 11.42
C SER A 40 -4.08 -11.05 12.46
N LYS A 41 -3.38 -10.47 13.45
CA LYS A 41 -3.98 -9.76 14.59
C LYS A 41 -3.68 -8.26 14.62
N LEU A 42 -3.56 -7.63 13.46
CA LEU A 42 -3.28 -6.19 13.40
C LEU A 42 -4.39 -5.39 14.11
N PRO A 43 -4.06 -4.57 15.13
CA PRO A 43 -5.05 -3.79 15.85
C PRO A 43 -5.77 -2.80 14.93
N SER A 44 -7.08 -2.73 15.05
CA SER A 44 -7.92 -1.84 14.23
C SER A 44 -7.56 -0.36 14.37
N TRP A 45 -7.04 0.06 15.52
CA TRP A 45 -6.62 1.44 15.75
C TRP A 45 -5.51 1.90 14.78
N ILE A 46 -4.60 0.98 14.35
CA ILE A 46 -3.56 1.31 13.37
C ILE A 46 -4.20 1.72 12.04
N VAL A 47 -5.19 0.94 11.58
CA VAL A 47 -5.93 1.26 10.35
C VAL A 47 -6.66 2.59 10.49
N LEU A 48 -7.29 2.84 11.64
CA LEU A 48 -8.01 4.09 11.91
C LEU A 48 -7.05 5.29 11.90
N GLU A 49 -5.89 5.18 12.54
CA GLU A 49 -4.92 6.27 12.60
C GLU A 49 -4.28 6.56 11.24
N LEU A 50 -3.92 5.52 10.47
CA LEU A 50 -3.44 5.69 9.10
C LEU A 50 -4.48 6.40 8.23
N ARG A 51 -5.74 6.03 8.33
CA ARG A 51 -6.84 6.67 7.60
C ARG A 51 -7.02 8.12 8.01
N LYS A 52 -7.02 8.41 9.31
CA LYS A 52 -7.15 9.77 9.87
C LYS A 52 -6.01 10.66 9.39
N THR A 53 -4.78 10.14 9.41
CA THR A 53 -3.57 10.89 9.02
C THR A 53 -3.54 11.19 7.53
N PHE A 54 -3.85 10.21 6.68
CA PHE A 54 -3.59 10.32 5.23
C PHE A 54 -4.83 10.60 4.40
N ILE A 55 -6.06 10.33 4.89
CA ILE A 55 -7.29 10.67 4.15
C ILE A 55 -7.73 12.09 4.52
N ASN A 56 -6.92 13.06 4.15
CA ASN A 56 -7.26 14.47 4.31
C ASN A 56 -7.69 15.05 2.96
N LYS A 57 -8.93 15.52 2.87
CA LYS A 57 -9.52 16.10 1.65
C LYS A 57 -8.65 17.21 1.03
N LYS A 58 -7.91 17.96 1.86
CA LYS A 58 -7.03 19.05 1.42
C LYS A 58 -5.87 18.58 0.53
N PHE A 59 -5.41 17.35 0.70
CA PHE A 59 -4.28 16.78 -0.02
C PHE A 59 -4.69 15.76 -1.10
N LEU A 60 -5.93 15.26 -1.06
CA LEU A 60 -6.39 14.27 -2.01
C LEU A 60 -6.62 14.90 -3.37
N LYS A 61 -6.07 14.26 -4.41
CA LYS A 61 -6.31 14.64 -5.80
C LYS A 61 -7.62 14.03 -6.32
N ASN A 62 -8.24 14.68 -7.29
CA ASN A 62 -9.44 14.13 -7.92
C ASN A 62 -9.11 12.96 -8.86
N LYS A 63 -8.81 11.80 -8.27
CA LYS A 63 -8.55 10.54 -8.98
C LYS A 63 -9.73 9.59 -8.80
N ASN A 64 -10.73 9.71 -9.67
CA ASN A 64 -12.00 8.99 -9.52
C ASN A 64 -12.03 7.69 -10.34
N TYR A 65 -11.11 6.76 -10.06
CA TYR A 65 -11.12 5.44 -10.67
C TYR A 65 -11.94 4.46 -9.83
N LYS A 66 -13.08 4.00 -10.35
CA LYS A 66 -13.97 3.07 -9.62
C LYS A 66 -13.45 1.63 -9.65
N ASN A 67 -12.87 1.22 -10.77
CA ASN A 67 -12.35 -0.14 -10.98
C ASN A 67 -10.86 -0.03 -11.35
N ILE A 68 -9.99 -0.69 -10.60
CA ILE A 68 -8.56 -0.65 -10.84
C ILE A 68 -7.97 -2.07 -10.90
N TYR A 69 -6.97 -2.21 -11.75
CA TYR A 69 -6.07 -3.36 -11.78
C TYR A 69 -4.66 -2.87 -11.43
N ILE A 70 -4.03 -3.51 -10.46
CA ILE A 70 -2.65 -3.23 -10.10
C ILE A 70 -1.75 -4.14 -10.94
N ASP A 71 -1.10 -3.54 -11.93
CA ASP A 71 -0.11 -4.22 -12.76
C ASP A 71 1.22 -4.25 -12.03
N ARG A 72 1.74 -5.44 -11.75
CA ARG A 72 3.02 -5.66 -11.09
C ARG A 72 4.15 -6.05 -12.03
N SER A 73 3.99 -5.83 -13.33
CA SER A 73 5.03 -6.15 -14.32
C SER A 73 6.34 -5.35 -14.14
N ASP A 74 6.33 -4.33 -13.29
CA ASP A 74 7.48 -3.51 -12.90
C ASP A 74 8.13 -3.93 -11.57
N SER A 75 7.69 -5.04 -10.97
CA SER A 75 8.29 -5.56 -9.74
C SER A 75 9.70 -6.10 -10.02
N ILE A 76 10.69 -5.58 -9.28
CA ILE A 76 12.10 -5.98 -9.38
C ILE A 76 12.27 -7.44 -8.96
N GLN A 77 11.58 -7.84 -7.91
CA GLN A 77 11.53 -9.23 -7.48
C GLN A 77 10.37 -9.90 -8.23
N SER A 78 10.69 -10.82 -9.13
CA SER A 78 9.71 -11.49 -10.02
C SER A 78 8.69 -12.40 -9.31
N HIS A 79 8.44 -12.18 -8.03
CA HIS A 79 7.41 -12.88 -7.27
C HIS A 79 6.01 -12.55 -7.82
N CYS A 80 5.17 -13.57 -7.96
CA CYS A 80 3.79 -13.46 -8.44
C CYS A 80 3.65 -12.84 -9.84
N LYS A 81 4.55 -13.21 -10.75
CA LYS A 81 4.50 -12.77 -12.14
C LYS A 81 3.46 -13.57 -12.90
N LEU A 82 2.45 -12.90 -13.44
CA LEU A 82 1.43 -13.56 -14.25
C LEU A 82 1.94 -13.83 -15.66
N ILE A 83 1.86 -15.10 -16.12
CA ILE A 83 2.32 -15.52 -17.45
C ILE A 83 1.51 -14.82 -18.53
N ASN A 84 0.18 -14.76 -18.38
CA ASN A 84 -0.77 -14.17 -19.32
C ASN A 84 -1.21 -12.74 -18.96
N ASN A 85 -0.34 -11.97 -18.30
CA ASN A 85 -0.68 -10.61 -17.83
C ASN A 85 -1.19 -9.68 -18.95
N LYS A 86 -0.66 -9.81 -20.18
CA LYS A 86 -1.13 -9.00 -21.31
C LYS A 86 -2.61 -9.27 -21.65
N ASP A 87 -3.03 -10.52 -21.63
CA ASP A 87 -4.41 -10.91 -21.94
C ASP A 87 -5.36 -10.44 -20.84
N ILE A 88 -4.95 -10.59 -19.59
CA ILE A 88 -5.68 -10.06 -18.42
C ILE A 88 -5.86 -8.55 -18.54
N ILE A 89 -4.81 -7.80 -18.84
CA ILE A 89 -4.87 -6.35 -19.03
C ILE A 89 -5.84 -5.99 -20.17
N ASN A 90 -5.77 -6.67 -21.30
CA ASN A 90 -6.64 -6.41 -22.45
C ASN A 90 -8.12 -6.69 -22.11
N PHE A 91 -8.39 -7.81 -21.42
CA PHE A 91 -9.71 -8.15 -20.93
C PHE A 91 -10.24 -7.09 -19.95
N LEU A 92 -9.43 -6.69 -18.96
CA LEU A 92 -9.84 -5.74 -17.94
C LEU A 92 -10.04 -4.33 -18.48
N LYS A 93 -9.28 -3.92 -19.51
CA LYS A 93 -9.53 -2.66 -20.24
C LYS A 93 -10.91 -2.65 -20.88
N LYS A 94 -11.32 -3.76 -21.53
CA LYS A 94 -12.67 -3.91 -22.10
C LYS A 94 -13.75 -3.83 -21.02
N LYS A 95 -13.45 -4.25 -19.79
CA LYS A 95 -14.35 -4.14 -18.60
C LYS A 95 -14.23 -2.81 -17.87
N LYS A 96 -13.61 -1.80 -18.47
CA LYS A 96 -13.44 -0.44 -17.93
C LYS A 96 -12.63 -0.37 -16.62
N PHE A 97 -11.68 -1.29 -16.44
CA PHE A 97 -10.69 -1.18 -15.38
C PHE A 97 -9.57 -0.23 -15.79
N LYS A 98 -9.15 0.62 -14.86
CA LYS A 98 -7.93 1.42 -14.99
C LYS A 98 -6.73 0.56 -14.59
N ILE A 99 -5.78 0.40 -15.49
CA ILE A 99 -4.54 -0.35 -15.23
C ILE A 99 -3.52 0.61 -14.60
N LEU A 100 -2.95 0.22 -13.47
CA LEU A 100 -2.05 1.08 -12.69
C LEU A 100 -0.78 0.34 -12.31
N LYS A 101 0.36 0.98 -12.48
CA LYS A 101 1.64 0.61 -11.87
C LYS A 101 1.88 1.53 -10.69
N LEU A 102 1.82 1.00 -9.49
CA LEU A 102 1.89 1.82 -8.27
C LEU A 102 3.26 2.48 -8.09
N SER A 103 4.33 1.86 -8.58
CA SER A 103 5.69 2.42 -8.58
C SER A 103 5.80 3.77 -9.34
N LYS A 104 4.90 4.02 -10.29
CA LYS A 104 4.85 5.25 -11.09
C LYS A 104 3.98 6.34 -10.47
N LEU A 105 3.42 6.11 -9.30
CA LEU A 105 2.50 7.03 -8.64
C LEU A 105 3.09 7.54 -7.33
N SER A 106 2.91 8.83 -7.07
CA SER A 106 3.20 9.37 -5.74
C SER A 106 2.31 8.73 -4.68
N PHE A 107 2.74 8.74 -3.41
CA PHE A 107 1.94 8.22 -2.31
C PHE A 107 0.55 8.90 -2.25
N VAL A 108 0.50 10.21 -2.41
CA VAL A 108 -0.76 10.98 -2.44
C VAL A 108 -1.67 10.55 -3.57
N ASP A 109 -1.13 10.25 -4.76
CA ASP A 109 -1.92 9.72 -5.88
C ASP A 109 -2.48 8.33 -5.54
N GLN A 110 -1.66 7.45 -4.93
CA GLN A 110 -2.12 6.13 -4.51
C GLN A 110 -3.27 6.26 -3.51
N VAL A 111 -3.11 7.01 -2.42
CA VAL A 111 -4.17 7.24 -1.43
C VAL A 111 -5.44 7.77 -2.11
N SER A 112 -5.31 8.76 -2.99
CA SER A 112 -6.45 9.39 -3.70
C SER A 112 -7.23 8.40 -4.55
N ILE A 113 -6.54 7.46 -5.20
CA ILE A 113 -7.15 6.41 -6.01
C ILE A 113 -7.88 5.41 -5.10
N PHE A 114 -7.21 4.90 -4.07
CA PHE A 114 -7.78 3.86 -3.21
C PHE A 114 -8.98 4.33 -2.40
N VAL A 115 -9.00 5.59 -1.97
CA VAL A 115 -10.18 6.20 -1.31
C VAL A 115 -11.43 6.17 -2.20
N ASN A 116 -11.26 6.23 -3.52
CA ASN A 116 -12.37 6.35 -4.46
C ASN A 116 -12.71 5.04 -5.21
N CYS A 117 -11.83 4.04 -5.18
CA CYS A 117 -12.08 2.81 -5.89
C CYS A 117 -13.11 1.91 -5.18
N ARG A 118 -13.78 1.07 -5.99
CA ARG A 118 -14.80 0.12 -5.52
C ARG A 118 -14.46 -1.32 -5.84
N LYS A 119 -13.68 -1.55 -6.91
CA LYS A 119 -13.24 -2.88 -7.32
C LYS A 119 -11.75 -2.84 -7.60
N ILE A 120 -11.04 -3.77 -6.99
CA ILE A 120 -9.60 -3.90 -7.12
C ILE A 120 -9.29 -5.33 -7.53
N ILE A 121 -8.46 -5.47 -8.55
CA ILE A 121 -7.87 -6.75 -8.94
C ILE A 121 -6.37 -6.56 -8.91
N SER A 122 -5.65 -7.49 -8.29
CA SER A 122 -4.19 -7.41 -8.16
C SER A 122 -3.58 -8.80 -8.02
N PRO A 123 -2.42 -9.06 -8.62
CA PRO A 123 -1.57 -10.14 -8.16
C PRO A 123 -1.16 -9.88 -6.69
N HIS A 124 -0.90 -10.97 -5.95
CA HIS A 124 -0.42 -10.89 -4.56
C HIS A 124 0.76 -9.94 -4.40
N GLY A 125 0.78 -9.18 -3.31
CA GLY A 125 1.95 -8.40 -2.92
C GLY A 125 1.69 -7.04 -2.28
N ALA A 126 2.78 -6.33 -1.99
CA ALA A 126 2.82 -5.10 -1.18
C ALA A 126 1.87 -3.97 -1.65
N GLY A 127 1.49 -3.92 -2.94
CA GLY A 127 0.52 -2.94 -3.43
C GLY A 127 -0.83 -3.02 -2.74
N LEU A 128 -1.20 -4.20 -2.21
CA LEU A 128 -2.45 -4.42 -1.49
C LEU A 128 -2.48 -3.78 -0.09
N VAL A 129 -1.35 -3.34 0.46
CA VAL A 129 -1.32 -2.55 1.71
C VAL A 129 -2.18 -1.29 1.59
N ASN A 130 -2.29 -0.71 0.40
CA ASN A 130 -3.14 0.45 0.16
C ASN A 130 -4.65 0.19 0.36
N LEU A 131 -5.08 -1.05 0.53
CA LEU A 131 -6.47 -1.38 0.88
C LEU A 131 -6.92 -0.71 2.18
N VAL A 132 -5.99 -0.37 3.06
CA VAL A 132 -6.23 0.40 4.28
C VAL A 132 -6.98 1.70 4.00
N PHE A 133 -6.78 2.30 2.82
CA PHE A 133 -7.43 3.55 2.41
C PHE A 133 -8.79 3.37 1.74
N CYS A 134 -9.17 2.14 1.37
CA CYS A 134 -10.43 1.87 0.70
C CYS A 134 -11.64 2.16 1.60
N LYS A 135 -12.76 2.53 0.97
CA LYS A 135 -14.04 2.60 1.67
C LYS A 135 -14.53 1.19 2.00
N ARG A 136 -15.26 1.07 3.09
CA ARG A 136 -15.97 -0.17 3.44
C ARG A 136 -16.83 -0.64 2.26
N GLY A 137 -16.79 -1.93 1.96
CA GLY A 137 -17.54 -2.55 0.86
C GLY A 137 -16.79 -2.53 -0.49
N ALA A 138 -15.54 -2.06 -0.56
CA ALA A 138 -14.70 -2.28 -1.73
C ALA A 138 -14.49 -3.78 -1.97
N LYS A 139 -14.66 -4.22 -3.22
CA LYS A 139 -14.47 -5.62 -3.62
C LYS A 139 -13.04 -5.83 -4.11
N VAL A 140 -12.37 -6.84 -3.59
CA VAL A 140 -10.98 -7.16 -3.92
C VAL A 140 -10.91 -8.58 -4.47
N ILE A 141 -10.19 -8.75 -5.57
CA ILE A 141 -9.77 -10.04 -6.11
C ILE A 141 -8.24 -10.04 -6.08
N GLU A 142 -7.69 -10.91 -5.27
CA GLU A 142 -6.27 -11.18 -5.22
C GLU A 142 -5.96 -12.44 -6.03
N ILE A 143 -4.97 -12.35 -6.91
CA ILE A 143 -4.50 -13.47 -7.73
C ILE A 143 -3.22 -13.99 -7.06
N ILE A 144 -3.25 -15.23 -6.62
CA ILE A 144 -2.17 -15.93 -5.90
C ILE A 144 -1.43 -16.86 -6.85
#